data_50e5ca3088ccd83502c1baf9f735bd8c
#
_entry.id   50e5ca3088ccd83502c1baf9f735bd8c
#
_cell.length_a   1.000
_cell.length_b   1.000
_cell.length_c   1.000
_cell.angle_alpha   90.00
_cell.angle_beta   90.00
_cell.angle_gamma   90.00
#
_symmetry.space_group_name_H-M   'P 1'
#
loop_
_entity.id
_entity.type
_entity.pdbx_description
1 polymer ?
#
loop_
_entity_poly.entity_id
_entity_poly.type
_entity_poly.pdbx_seq_one_letter_code
_entity_poly.pdbx_strand_id
1 'polypeptide(L)'
;MDWGNWYSSSAKAAKASDIRELLKLTARPDMISFAGGLPDPSLFPLANYEAALQRVIGKHGKQALQYSTTEGIGELREELVGKIRADGIACPDGVDNLILMTGSQQALDLLARLLIDPGDTILVEAPSYLGALQAFDLQQPRYEAVEMDGQGLIIEALAAKLAQLKQEGRRPKFLYTVPTFQNPTGVTLTLERRHALMELAERENLLIIEDDPYGRLRFRGEHLPSLKSLDRSERVISLRTFSKTLSPALRTGYVIGPQPVLRQLVILKQAADLCSSALTQYAILELLKSDVLEQYVEKVKSVYGQKEMAMAAALQAGLGHTSASWNEPEGGMFFWVTLPEGVDSGELLAEALKAGVAYVKGSAFYTDKTSGQNSLRLNFSHPSLEQIQQGIGRLTALVDANLKILVTN
;
A
#
# COMPACT_ATOMS: atom_id res chain seq x y z
N MET A 1 18.34 -14.26 31.99
CA MET A 1 17.00 -13.67 32.18
C MET A 1 16.22 -13.94 30.88
N ASP A 2 15.07 -14.59 30.97
CA ASP A 2 14.20 -14.81 29.80
C ASP A 2 13.26 -13.61 29.63
N TRP A 3 13.56 -12.75 28.67
CA TRP A 3 12.78 -11.52 28.37
C TRP A 3 11.38 -11.82 27.87
N GLY A 4 11.15 -13.02 27.27
CA GLY A 4 9.83 -13.43 26.77
C GLY A 4 8.73 -13.39 27.84
N ASN A 5 9.10 -13.59 29.10
CA ASN A 5 8.16 -13.52 30.24
C ASN A 5 7.69 -12.10 30.56
N TRP A 6 8.39 -11.08 30.05
CA TRP A 6 8.08 -9.65 30.31
C TRP A 6 7.33 -8.99 29.15
N TYR A 7 7.23 -9.66 27.99
CA TYR A 7 6.56 -9.08 26.85
C TYR A 7 5.05 -9.04 27.03
N SER A 8 4.44 -7.92 26.59
CA SER A 8 2.99 -7.80 26.49
C SER A 8 2.40 -8.77 25.46
N SER A 9 1.09 -9.00 25.50
CA SER A 9 0.40 -9.83 24.52
C SER A 9 0.59 -9.29 23.10
N SER A 10 0.51 -7.97 22.90
CA SER A 10 0.77 -7.32 21.61
C SER A 10 2.19 -7.54 21.12
N ALA A 11 3.20 -7.45 22.02
CA ALA A 11 4.59 -7.71 21.65
C ALA A 11 4.82 -9.19 21.25
N LYS A 12 4.13 -10.12 21.92
CA LYS A 12 4.17 -11.56 21.57
C LYS A 12 3.43 -11.87 20.27
N ALA A 13 2.41 -11.09 19.92
CA ALA A 13 1.69 -11.21 18.63
C ALA A 13 2.50 -10.65 17.45
N ALA A 14 3.44 -9.73 17.71
CA ALA A 14 4.27 -9.12 16.69
C ALA A 14 5.12 -10.18 15.95
N LYS A 15 5.07 -10.16 14.61
CA LYS A 15 5.86 -11.03 13.74
C LYS A 15 6.82 -10.20 12.90
N ALA A 16 7.99 -10.77 12.60
CA ALA A 16 8.92 -10.15 11.66
C ALA A 16 8.26 -10.02 10.26
N SER A 17 8.60 -8.96 9.55
CA SER A 17 8.10 -8.76 8.18
C SER A 17 8.87 -9.65 7.20
N ASP A 18 8.19 -10.57 6.53
CA ASP A 18 8.77 -11.42 5.47
C ASP A 18 9.48 -10.55 4.40
N ILE A 19 8.87 -9.42 4.01
CA ILE A 19 9.48 -8.49 3.05
C ILE A 19 10.76 -7.86 3.62
N ARG A 20 10.77 -7.43 4.89
CA ARG A 20 11.95 -6.79 5.49
C ARG A 20 13.11 -7.77 5.66
N GLU A 21 12.83 -9.00 6.06
CA GLU A 21 13.86 -10.04 6.13
C GLU A 21 14.40 -10.37 4.73
N LEU A 22 13.52 -10.48 3.73
CA LEU A 22 13.92 -10.65 2.35
C LEU A 22 14.77 -9.48 1.83
N LEU A 23 14.40 -8.23 2.14
CA LEU A 23 15.17 -7.04 1.74
C LEU A 23 16.57 -7.00 2.35
N LYS A 24 16.77 -7.52 3.56
CA LYS A 24 18.12 -7.66 4.14
C LYS A 24 18.97 -8.65 3.34
N LEU A 25 18.37 -9.76 2.88
CA LEU A 25 19.06 -10.77 2.07
C LEU A 25 19.38 -10.26 0.67
N THR A 26 18.60 -9.32 0.16
CA THR A 26 18.73 -8.77 -1.22
C THR A 26 19.54 -7.49 -1.31
N ALA A 27 20.12 -7.01 -0.20
CA ALA A 27 21.00 -5.82 -0.17
C ALA A 27 22.40 -6.08 -0.79
N ARG A 28 22.52 -7.06 -1.69
CA ARG A 28 23.76 -7.46 -2.36
C ARG A 28 23.78 -6.87 -3.77
N PRO A 29 24.95 -6.37 -4.27
CA PRO A 29 25.05 -5.74 -5.59
C PRO A 29 24.72 -6.66 -6.78
N ASP A 30 24.87 -8.00 -6.61
CA ASP A 30 24.62 -9.01 -7.61
C ASP A 30 23.17 -9.48 -7.67
N MET A 31 22.32 -8.97 -6.77
CA MET A 31 20.91 -9.37 -6.64
C MET A 31 19.98 -8.43 -7.41
N ILE A 32 19.17 -8.96 -8.31
CA ILE A 32 18.06 -8.26 -8.92
C ILE A 32 16.82 -8.44 -8.05
N SER A 33 16.35 -7.36 -7.41
CA SER A 33 15.25 -7.45 -6.46
C SER A 33 13.95 -6.88 -7.03
N PHE A 34 12.96 -7.74 -7.21
CA PHE A 34 11.56 -7.41 -7.46
C PHE A 34 10.70 -7.46 -6.16
N ALA A 35 11.35 -7.66 -5.00
CA ALA A 35 10.65 -7.88 -3.74
C ALA A 35 10.15 -6.59 -3.08
N GLY A 36 10.93 -5.51 -3.16
CA GLY A 36 10.60 -4.25 -2.49
C GLY A 36 9.51 -3.46 -3.21
N GLY A 37 8.68 -2.74 -2.45
CA GLY A 37 7.79 -1.71 -3.01
C GLY A 37 8.48 -0.33 -3.00
N LEU A 38 9.69 -0.23 -3.56
CA LEU A 38 10.51 0.97 -3.51
C LEU A 38 10.36 1.79 -4.79
N PRO A 39 10.18 3.13 -4.71
CA PRO A 39 10.33 4.02 -5.86
C PRO A 39 11.74 3.96 -6.44
N ASP A 40 11.87 4.34 -7.71
CA ASP A 40 13.15 4.47 -8.37
C ASP A 40 13.92 5.68 -7.81
N PRO A 41 15.07 5.49 -7.14
CA PRO A 41 15.82 6.60 -6.54
C PRO A 41 16.47 7.52 -7.57
N SER A 42 16.69 7.06 -8.82
CA SER A 42 17.26 7.87 -9.89
C SER A 42 16.31 8.97 -10.37
N LEU A 43 15.03 8.85 -10.06
CA LEU A 43 13.99 9.83 -10.42
C LEU A 43 13.84 10.95 -9.39
N PHE A 44 14.35 10.80 -8.17
CA PHE A 44 14.15 11.82 -7.13
C PHE A 44 14.64 13.20 -7.58
N PRO A 45 13.82 14.26 -7.42
CA PRO A 45 14.16 15.60 -7.87
C PRO A 45 15.10 16.29 -6.85
N LEU A 46 16.36 15.83 -6.73
CA LEU A 46 17.29 16.22 -5.67
C LEU A 46 17.53 17.72 -5.62
N ALA A 47 17.74 18.39 -6.77
CA ALA A 47 17.94 19.85 -6.82
C ALA A 47 16.71 20.62 -6.29
N ASN A 48 15.50 20.12 -6.55
CA ASN A 48 14.28 20.74 -6.04
C ASN A 48 14.14 20.55 -4.52
N TYR A 49 14.54 19.37 -4.00
CA TYR A 49 14.59 19.13 -2.55
C TYR A 49 15.59 20.05 -1.87
N GLU A 50 16.80 20.17 -2.42
CA GLU A 50 17.82 21.08 -1.88
C GLU A 50 17.32 22.52 -1.83
N ALA A 51 16.77 23.03 -2.94
CA ALA A 51 16.21 24.36 -3.01
C ALA A 51 15.02 24.56 -2.03
N ALA A 52 14.15 23.55 -1.87
CA ALA A 52 13.06 23.60 -0.91
C ALA A 52 13.58 23.71 0.53
N LEU A 53 14.57 22.86 0.91
CA LEU A 53 15.17 22.90 2.24
C LEU A 53 15.86 24.23 2.53
N GLN A 54 16.58 24.81 1.57
CA GLN A 54 17.18 26.13 1.71
C GLN A 54 16.12 27.21 1.97
N ARG A 55 15.00 27.20 1.22
CA ARG A 55 13.86 28.10 1.46
C ARG A 55 13.22 27.90 2.83
N VAL A 56 13.05 26.65 3.26
CA VAL A 56 12.52 26.32 4.58
C VAL A 56 13.38 26.90 5.69
N ILE A 57 14.69 26.68 5.64
CA ILE A 57 15.60 27.22 6.66
C ILE A 57 15.61 28.76 6.63
N GLY A 58 15.61 29.38 5.45
CA GLY A 58 15.62 30.83 5.32
C GLY A 58 14.33 31.51 5.79
N LYS A 59 13.17 30.92 5.50
CA LYS A 59 11.86 31.53 5.81
C LYS A 59 11.26 31.06 7.15
N HIS A 60 11.38 29.76 7.45
CA HIS A 60 10.67 29.07 8.53
C HIS A 60 11.64 28.39 9.52
N GLY A 61 12.94 28.69 9.48
CA GLY A 61 13.96 27.92 10.21
C GLY A 61 13.66 27.69 11.69
N LYS A 62 13.18 28.72 12.40
CA LYS A 62 12.84 28.58 13.82
C LYS A 62 11.64 27.65 14.04
N GLN A 63 10.59 27.75 13.21
CA GLN A 63 9.39 26.90 13.29
C GLN A 63 9.67 25.49 12.80
N ALA A 64 10.45 25.36 11.72
CA ALA A 64 10.77 24.06 11.13
C ALA A 64 11.67 23.18 12.02
N LEU A 65 12.45 23.81 12.92
CA LEU A 65 13.33 23.12 13.88
C LEU A 65 12.71 22.99 15.27
N GLN A 66 11.46 23.42 15.46
CA GLN A 66 10.72 23.31 16.73
C GLN A 66 9.65 22.22 16.61
N TYR A 67 9.08 21.78 17.74
CA TYR A 67 7.88 20.98 17.76
C TYR A 67 6.73 21.68 17.05
N SER A 68 5.90 20.89 16.38
CA SER A 68 4.68 21.33 15.69
C SER A 68 3.43 20.91 16.47
N THR A 69 2.25 21.30 15.97
CA THR A 69 1.00 20.71 16.42
C THR A 69 0.90 19.24 16.03
N THR A 70 0.18 18.46 16.80
CA THR A 70 0.00 17.01 16.55
C THR A 70 -0.70 16.77 15.21
N GLU A 71 -1.67 17.62 14.87
CA GLU A 71 -2.45 17.58 13.63
C GLU A 71 -1.59 17.86 12.39
N GLY A 72 -0.44 18.54 12.59
CA GLY A 72 0.44 19.04 11.55
C GLY A 72 0.32 20.53 11.32
N ILE A 73 1.28 21.11 10.58
CA ILE A 73 1.31 22.57 10.32
C ILE A 73 0.07 23.03 9.53
N GLY A 74 -0.55 24.14 9.97
CA GLY A 74 -1.81 24.66 9.40
C GLY A 74 -1.70 24.92 7.90
N GLU A 75 -0.64 25.59 7.46
CA GLU A 75 -0.41 25.92 6.05
C GLU A 75 -0.36 24.70 5.12
N LEU A 76 0.24 23.59 5.57
CA LEU A 76 0.27 22.37 4.76
C LEU A 76 -1.11 21.69 4.73
N ARG A 77 -1.83 21.70 5.85
CA ARG A 77 -3.19 21.16 5.92
C ARG A 77 -4.14 21.95 5.02
N GLU A 78 -4.05 23.28 4.98
CA GLU A 78 -4.82 24.15 4.09
C GLU A 78 -4.53 23.87 2.62
N GLU A 79 -3.25 23.78 2.25
CA GLU A 79 -2.84 23.44 0.88
C GLU A 79 -3.37 22.07 0.45
N LEU A 80 -3.30 21.08 1.33
CA LEU A 80 -3.82 19.73 1.06
C LEU A 80 -5.34 19.72 0.93
N VAL A 81 -6.06 20.40 1.79
CA VAL A 81 -7.54 20.51 1.69
C VAL A 81 -7.96 21.12 0.35
N GLY A 82 -7.21 22.13 -0.14
CA GLY A 82 -7.45 22.69 -1.47
C GLY A 82 -7.34 21.65 -2.57
N LYS A 83 -6.27 20.84 -2.56
CA LYS A 83 -6.04 19.76 -3.54
C LYS A 83 -7.06 18.62 -3.42
N ILE A 84 -7.39 18.20 -2.20
CA ILE A 84 -8.37 17.15 -1.90
C ILE A 84 -9.75 17.54 -2.41
N ARG A 85 -10.16 18.80 -2.23
CA ARG A 85 -11.43 19.34 -2.77
C ARG A 85 -11.44 19.35 -4.31
N ALA A 86 -10.31 19.66 -4.93
CA ALA A 86 -10.19 19.57 -6.39
C ALA A 86 -10.33 18.13 -6.90
N ASP A 87 -9.94 17.12 -6.09
CA ASP A 87 -10.15 15.69 -6.37
C ASP A 87 -11.59 15.20 -6.05
N GLY A 88 -12.52 16.13 -5.74
CA GLY A 88 -13.94 15.83 -5.49
C GLY A 88 -14.23 15.30 -4.08
N ILE A 89 -13.29 15.35 -3.15
CA ILE A 89 -13.49 14.89 -1.78
C ILE A 89 -14.04 16.04 -0.92
N ALA A 90 -15.19 15.80 -0.29
CA ALA A 90 -15.79 16.77 0.62
C ALA A 90 -14.96 16.92 1.91
N CYS A 91 -14.66 18.17 2.27
CA CYS A 91 -14.06 18.53 3.55
C CYS A 91 -14.92 19.65 4.17
N PRO A 92 -16.09 19.32 4.74
CA PRO A 92 -17.03 20.34 5.25
C PRO A 92 -16.42 21.17 6.38
N ASP A 93 -15.61 20.55 7.25
CA ASP A 93 -14.95 21.22 8.37
C ASP A 93 -13.55 21.76 8.00
N GLY A 94 -13.22 21.82 6.70
CA GLY A 94 -11.94 22.34 6.22
C GLY A 94 -10.76 21.49 6.69
N VAL A 95 -9.79 22.14 7.34
CA VAL A 95 -8.59 21.47 7.85
C VAL A 95 -8.87 20.44 8.94
N ASP A 96 -10.00 20.53 9.64
CA ASP A 96 -10.38 19.59 10.70
C ASP A 96 -10.83 18.22 10.17
N ASN A 97 -10.99 18.09 8.84
CA ASN A 97 -11.16 16.80 8.17
C ASN A 97 -9.83 16.13 7.79
N LEU A 98 -8.67 16.69 8.17
CA LEU A 98 -7.35 16.20 7.80
C LEU A 98 -6.36 16.22 8.97
N ILE A 99 -5.61 15.13 9.15
CA ILE A 99 -4.47 15.05 10.08
C ILE A 99 -3.24 14.51 9.34
N LEU A 100 -2.08 15.14 9.59
CA LEU A 100 -0.79 14.67 9.08
C LEU A 100 -0.25 13.51 9.95
N MET A 101 0.33 12.52 9.30
CA MET A 101 0.88 11.31 9.91
C MET A 101 2.34 11.10 9.50
N THR A 102 3.06 10.37 10.32
CA THR A 102 4.43 9.91 10.01
C THR A 102 4.37 8.73 9.02
N GLY A 103 3.80 8.99 7.83
CA GLY A 103 3.45 8.03 6.78
C GLY A 103 2.15 7.28 7.08
N SER A 104 1.58 6.62 6.05
CA SER A 104 0.34 5.82 6.19
C SER A 104 0.49 4.65 7.17
N GLN A 105 1.70 4.13 7.38
CA GLN A 105 1.93 3.07 8.37
C GLN A 105 1.57 3.49 9.79
N GLN A 106 1.85 4.75 10.19
CA GLN A 106 1.39 5.26 11.48
C GLN A 106 -0.13 5.39 11.53
N ALA A 107 -0.75 5.80 10.42
CA ALA A 107 -2.21 5.87 10.35
C ALA A 107 -2.85 4.48 10.54
N LEU A 108 -2.31 3.45 9.90
CA LEU A 108 -2.77 2.06 10.07
C LEU A 108 -2.63 1.57 11.52
N ASP A 109 -1.48 1.82 12.17
CA ASP A 109 -1.25 1.45 13.56
C ASP A 109 -2.20 2.17 14.52
N LEU A 110 -2.38 3.49 14.34
CA LEU A 110 -3.26 4.28 15.22
C LEU A 110 -4.75 3.95 14.97
N LEU A 111 -5.18 3.67 13.73
CA LEU A 111 -6.53 3.22 13.43
C LEU A 111 -6.79 1.82 14.01
N ALA A 112 -5.80 0.93 13.96
CA ALA A 112 -5.91 -0.37 14.63
C ALA A 112 -6.16 -0.22 16.12
N ARG A 113 -5.37 0.60 16.80
CA ARG A 113 -5.54 0.90 18.24
C ARG A 113 -6.86 1.60 18.57
N LEU A 114 -7.38 2.40 17.63
CA LEU A 114 -8.64 3.12 17.81
C LEU A 114 -9.85 2.21 17.66
N LEU A 115 -9.80 1.25 16.73
CA LEU A 115 -11.00 0.56 16.26
C LEU A 115 -11.05 -0.93 16.61
N ILE A 116 -9.94 -1.54 17.02
CA ILE A 116 -9.85 -2.99 17.20
C ILE A 116 -9.55 -3.31 18.68
N ASP A 117 -10.44 -4.07 19.28
CA ASP A 117 -10.18 -4.83 20.50
C ASP A 117 -9.78 -6.28 20.15
N PRO A 118 -8.99 -6.98 21.00
CA PRO A 118 -8.62 -8.37 20.76
C PRO A 118 -9.85 -9.27 20.52
N GLY A 119 -9.85 -9.97 19.38
CA GLY A 119 -10.95 -10.85 18.98
C GLY A 119 -12.06 -10.19 18.15
N ASP A 120 -12.00 -8.87 17.94
CA ASP A 120 -12.89 -8.18 17.01
C ASP A 120 -12.71 -8.68 15.57
N THR A 121 -13.79 -8.70 14.82
CA THR A 121 -13.77 -9.08 13.39
C THR A 121 -13.46 -7.88 12.51
N ILE A 122 -12.53 -8.03 11.59
CA ILE A 122 -12.26 -7.07 10.51
C ILE A 122 -12.27 -7.78 9.15
N LEU A 123 -12.71 -7.06 8.13
CA LEU A 123 -12.70 -7.52 6.75
C LEU A 123 -11.47 -7.00 6.02
N VAL A 124 -10.83 -7.86 5.25
CA VAL A 124 -9.66 -7.51 4.41
C VAL A 124 -9.77 -8.16 3.05
N GLU A 125 -9.17 -7.58 2.04
CA GLU A 125 -9.01 -8.19 0.72
C GLU A 125 -8.17 -9.47 0.80
N ALA A 126 -8.40 -10.42 -0.08
CA ALA A 126 -7.57 -11.62 -0.26
C ALA A 126 -7.08 -11.70 -1.72
N PRO A 127 -5.77 -11.42 -1.94
CA PRO A 127 -4.71 -11.08 -0.96
C PRO A 127 -4.77 -9.63 -0.46
N SER A 128 -4.07 -9.31 0.65
CA SER A 128 -4.06 -7.98 1.28
C SER A 128 -2.65 -7.45 1.55
N TYR A 129 -2.55 -6.13 1.78
CA TYR A 129 -1.27 -5.47 2.04
C TYR A 129 -0.64 -5.89 3.37
N LEU A 130 0.56 -6.47 3.30
CA LEU A 130 1.29 -6.96 4.47
C LEU A 130 1.53 -5.93 5.57
N GLY A 131 1.79 -4.67 5.19
CA GLY A 131 2.02 -3.62 6.18
C GLY A 131 0.79 -3.27 6.99
N ALA A 132 -0.41 -3.40 6.41
CA ALA A 132 -1.67 -3.24 7.12
C ALA A 132 -1.93 -4.45 8.03
N LEU A 133 -1.79 -5.67 7.52
CA LEU A 133 -1.95 -6.89 8.33
C LEU A 133 -1.03 -6.86 9.55
N GLN A 134 0.25 -6.45 9.39
CA GLN A 134 1.20 -6.32 10.50
C GLN A 134 0.78 -5.28 11.55
N ALA A 135 0.20 -4.15 11.13
CA ALA A 135 -0.31 -3.16 12.06
C ALA A 135 -1.52 -3.69 12.83
N PHE A 136 -2.43 -4.38 12.13
CA PHE A 136 -3.64 -4.94 12.73
C PHE A 136 -3.36 -6.14 13.64
N ASP A 137 -2.38 -6.99 13.30
CA ASP A 137 -1.97 -8.15 14.11
C ASP A 137 -1.62 -7.79 15.56
N LEU A 138 -1.12 -6.56 15.80
CA LEU A 138 -0.82 -6.08 17.15
C LEU A 138 -2.05 -5.97 18.05
N GLN A 139 -3.23 -5.81 17.45
CA GLN A 139 -4.52 -5.76 18.15
C GLN A 139 -5.25 -7.11 18.14
N GLN A 140 -4.65 -8.16 17.57
CA GLN A 140 -5.15 -9.54 17.58
C GLN A 140 -6.61 -9.67 17.06
N PRO A 141 -6.94 -9.11 15.86
CA PRO A 141 -8.28 -9.26 15.28
C PRO A 141 -8.53 -10.69 14.78
N ARG A 142 -9.79 -10.97 14.49
CA ARG A 142 -10.20 -12.07 13.62
C ARG A 142 -10.37 -11.55 12.21
N TYR A 143 -9.58 -12.06 11.30
CA TYR A 143 -9.68 -11.70 9.89
C TYR A 143 -10.78 -12.49 9.20
N GLU A 144 -11.58 -11.79 8.41
CA GLU A 144 -12.47 -12.35 7.41
C GLU A 144 -12.02 -11.85 6.04
N ALA A 145 -11.49 -12.76 5.26
CA ALA A 145 -10.96 -12.47 3.94
C ALA A 145 -12.10 -12.39 2.91
N VAL A 146 -12.03 -11.41 2.02
CA VAL A 146 -12.97 -11.21 0.92
C VAL A 146 -12.23 -11.37 -0.40
N GLU A 147 -12.76 -12.20 -1.28
CA GLU A 147 -12.18 -12.54 -2.57
C GLU A 147 -12.07 -11.33 -3.51
N MET A 148 -11.07 -11.40 -4.39
CA MET A 148 -10.80 -10.43 -5.45
C MET A 148 -10.66 -11.15 -6.79
N ASP A 149 -10.93 -10.40 -7.87
CA ASP A 149 -10.64 -10.82 -9.24
C ASP A 149 -9.93 -9.70 -10.03
N GLY A 150 -9.86 -9.79 -11.36
CA GLY A 150 -9.27 -8.78 -12.23
C GLY A 150 -9.95 -7.41 -12.21
N GLN A 151 -11.13 -7.28 -11.58
CA GLN A 151 -11.86 -6.03 -11.39
C GLN A 151 -11.80 -5.50 -9.94
N GLY A 152 -11.01 -6.13 -9.07
CA GLY A 152 -10.84 -5.78 -7.67
C GLY A 152 -11.72 -6.61 -6.74
N LEU A 153 -12.09 -6.06 -5.59
CA LEU A 153 -12.93 -6.71 -4.58
C LEU A 153 -14.26 -7.19 -5.18
N ILE A 154 -14.65 -8.44 -4.93
CA ILE A 154 -15.91 -9.01 -5.38
C ILE A 154 -17.01 -8.61 -4.40
N ILE A 155 -17.92 -7.74 -4.85
CA ILE A 155 -18.95 -7.14 -3.98
C ILE A 155 -19.97 -8.17 -3.50
N GLU A 156 -20.29 -9.15 -4.35
CA GLU A 156 -21.17 -10.27 -4.01
C GLU A 156 -20.58 -11.16 -2.91
N ALA A 157 -19.26 -11.40 -2.97
CA ALA A 157 -18.54 -12.14 -1.92
C ALA A 157 -18.54 -11.36 -0.60
N LEU A 158 -18.34 -10.05 -0.64
CA LEU A 158 -18.45 -9.18 0.55
C LEU A 158 -19.87 -9.23 1.13
N ALA A 159 -20.91 -9.11 0.30
CA ALA A 159 -22.30 -9.16 0.74
C ALA A 159 -22.64 -10.52 1.40
N ALA A 160 -22.21 -11.63 0.80
CA ALA A 160 -22.37 -12.96 1.36
C ALA A 160 -21.66 -13.12 2.72
N LYS A 161 -20.42 -12.61 2.81
CA LYS A 161 -19.63 -12.61 4.06
C LYS A 161 -20.32 -11.81 5.17
N LEU A 162 -20.84 -10.63 4.86
CA LEU A 162 -21.59 -9.80 5.82
C LEU A 162 -22.87 -10.50 6.30
N ALA A 163 -23.60 -11.16 5.39
CA ALA A 163 -24.79 -11.93 5.74
C ALA A 163 -24.46 -13.12 6.66
N GLN A 164 -23.36 -13.84 6.36
CA GLN A 164 -22.86 -14.94 7.21
C GLN A 164 -22.52 -14.44 8.61
N LEU A 165 -21.71 -13.37 8.71
CA LEU A 165 -21.31 -12.79 10.00
C LEU A 165 -22.51 -12.35 10.83
N LYS A 166 -23.51 -11.76 10.18
CA LYS A 166 -24.76 -11.35 10.84
C LYS A 166 -25.53 -12.54 11.42
N GLN A 167 -25.59 -13.68 10.70
CA GLN A 167 -26.20 -14.92 11.20
C GLN A 167 -25.42 -15.49 12.41
N GLU A 168 -24.09 -15.33 12.42
CA GLU A 168 -23.22 -15.72 13.53
C GLU A 168 -23.27 -14.74 14.72
N GLY A 169 -24.05 -13.65 14.64
CA GLY A 169 -24.09 -12.60 15.65
C GLY A 169 -22.79 -11.76 15.71
N ARG A 170 -21.99 -11.79 14.67
CA ARG A 170 -20.70 -11.07 14.55
C ARG A 170 -20.87 -9.84 13.67
N ARG A 171 -20.31 -8.72 14.10
CA ARG A 171 -20.29 -7.49 13.31
C ARG A 171 -18.84 -7.09 13.04
N PRO A 172 -18.45 -6.91 11.77
CA PRO A 172 -17.11 -6.43 11.46
C PRO A 172 -16.97 -4.94 11.85
N LYS A 173 -15.78 -4.56 12.33
CA LYS A 173 -15.45 -3.18 12.68
C LYS A 173 -15.30 -2.32 11.43
N PHE A 174 -14.61 -2.83 10.42
CA PHE A 174 -14.37 -2.15 9.15
C PHE A 174 -13.97 -3.13 8.05
N LEU A 175 -14.03 -2.65 6.81
CA LEU A 175 -13.33 -3.21 5.65
C LEU A 175 -12.07 -2.38 5.39
N TYR A 176 -10.90 -3.02 5.31
CA TYR A 176 -9.67 -2.44 4.79
C TYR A 176 -9.51 -2.80 3.31
N THR A 177 -9.30 -1.79 2.45
CA THR A 177 -9.16 -1.97 1.00
C THR A 177 -8.15 -1.00 0.40
N VAL A 178 -7.45 -1.45 -0.65
CA VAL A 178 -6.57 -0.64 -1.52
C VAL A 178 -7.23 -0.59 -2.91
N PRO A 179 -8.17 0.33 -3.16
CA PRO A 179 -9.04 0.26 -4.35
C PRO A 179 -8.34 0.62 -5.66
N THR A 180 -7.12 1.16 -5.62
CA THR A 180 -6.41 1.61 -6.82
C THR A 180 -4.99 1.03 -6.85
N PHE A 181 -4.68 0.24 -7.89
CA PHE A 181 -3.38 -0.44 -8.05
C PHE A 181 -2.98 -1.22 -6.81
N GLN A 182 -3.90 -2.06 -6.36
CA GLN A 182 -3.84 -2.80 -5.11
C GLN A 182 -2.48 -3.47 -4.86
N ASN A 183 -2.01 -3.45 -3.65
CA ASN A 183 -0.83 -4.19 -3.23
C ASN A 183 -1.29 -5.46 -2.46
N PRO A 184 -1.06 -6.67 -3.05
CA PRO A 184 -0.02 -6.99 -4.03
C PRO A 184 -0.45 -7.09 -5.49
N THR A 185 -1.75 -7.08 -5.81
CA THR A 185 -2.27 -7.55 -7.10
C THR A 185 -2.09 -6.56 -8.26
N GLY A 186 -1.87 -5.28 -8.00
CA GLY A 186 -1.84 -4.24 -9.04
C GLY A 186 -3.21 -3.93 -9.66
N VAL A 187 -4.26 -4.63 -9.24
CA VAL A 187 -5.62 -4.48 -9.77
C VAL A 187 -6.26 -3.18 -9.26
N THR A 188 -7.13 -2.60 -10.07
CA THR A 188 -7.94 -1.42 -9.69
C THR A 188 -9.41 -1.82 -9.59
N LEU A 189 -10.04 -1.49 -8.46
CA LEU A 189 -11.48 -1.64 -8.27
C LEU A 189 -12.22 -0.76 -9.28
N THR A 190 -13.08 -1.38 -10.11
CA THR A 190 -13.82 -0.69 -11.18
C THR A 190 -14.78 0.37 -10.61
N LEU A 191 -15.16 1.35 -11.43
CA LEU A 191 -16.08 2.40 -11.01
C LEU A 191 -17.45 1.83 -10.58
N GLU A 192 -17.95 0.84 -11.32
CA GLU A 192 -19.19 0.14 -10.98
C GLU A 192 -19.12 -0.50 -9.59
N ARG A 193 -18.03 -1.24 -9.32
CA ARG A 193 -17.83 -1.88 -8.01
C ARG A 193 -17.58 -0.86 -6.90
N ARG A 194 -17.00 0.32 -7.18
CA ARG A 194 -16.90 1.40 -6.19
C ARG A 194 -18.27 1.89 -5.76
N HIS A 195 -19.19 2.12 -6.70
CA HIS A 195 -20.57 2.51 -6.38
C HIS A 195 -21.28 1.41 -5.61
N ALA A 196 -21.22 0.16 -6.07
CA ALA A 196 -21.85 -0.97 -5.40
C ALA A 196 -21.28 -1.18 -3.96
N LEU A 197 -19.98 -0.99 -3.76
CA LEU A 197 -19.35 -1.03 -2.44
C LEU A 197 -19.91 0.06 -1.52
N MET A 198 -20.04 1.29 -2.01
CA MET A 198 -20.56 2.40 -1.20
C MET A 198 -22.02 2.19 -0.82
N GLU A 199 -22.85 1.70 -1.74
CA GLU A 199 -24.26 1.34 -1.46
C GLU A 199 -24.36 0.20 -0.44
N LEU A 200 -23.51 -0.84 -0.58
CA LEU A 200 -23.46 -1.94 0.37
C LEU A 200 -23.01 -1.46 1.76
N ALA A 201 -21.99 -0.61 1.81
CA ALA A 201 -21.45 -0.07 3.06
C ALA A 201 -22.49 0.80 3.80
N GLU A 202 -23.28 1.58 3.07
CA GLU A 202 -24.38 2.35 3.66
C GLU A 202 -25.48 1.46 4.21
N ARG A 203 -25.94 0.47 3.44
CA ARG A 203 -26.98 -0.47 3.82
C ARG A 203 -26.62 -1.32 5.04
N GLU A 204 -25.38 -1.83 5.10
CA GLU A 204 -24.93 -2.72 6.17
C GLU A 204 -24.23 -1.96 7.33
N ASN A 205 -24.21 -0.63 7.29
CA ASN A 205 -23.54 0.22 8.27
C ASN A 205 -22.05 -0.17 8.46
N LEU A 206 -21.34 -0.40 7.34
CA LEU A 206 -19.94 -0.82 7.30
C LEU A 206 -19.01 0.41 7.21
N LEU A 207 -18.01 0.47 8.07
CA LEU A 207 -16.91 1.43 7.98
C LEU A 207 -15.87 0.92 6.96
N ILE A 208 -15.29 1.83 6.16
CA ILE A 208 -14.25 1.51 5.19
C ILE A 208 -12.98 2.29 5.52
N ILE A 209 -11.85 1.60 5.57
CA ILE A 209 -10.51 2.20 5.55
C ILE A 209 -9.99 2.05 4.12
N GLU A 210 -9.98 3.18 3.39
CA GLU A 210 -9.42 3.28 2.04
C GLU A 210 -7.94 3.67 2.14
N ASP A 211 -7.04 2.80 1.72
CA ASP A 211 -5.60 3.11 1.63
C ASP A 211 -5.25 3.37 0.15
N ASP A 212 -4.87 4.60 -0.18
CA ASP A 212 -4.56 5.01 -1.55
C ASP A 212 -3.17 5.63 -1.67
N PRO A 213 -2.12 4.81 -1.68
CA PRO A 213 -0.75 5.27 -1.90
C PRO A 213 -0.40 5.41 -3.38
N TYR A 214 -1.21 4.88 -4.31
CA TYR A 214 -0.83 4.72 -5.73
C TYR A 214 -1.72 5.48 -6.70
N GLY A 215 -2.86 6.04 -6.30
CA GLY A 215 -3.88 6.60 -7.20
C GLY A 215 -3.33 7.64 -8.18
N ARG A 216 -2.31 8.40 -7.80
CA ARG A 216 -1.62 9.37 -8.66
C ARG A 216 -0.62 8.75 -9.65
N LEU A 217 -0.33 7.45 -9.54
CA LEU A 217 0.63 6.74 -10.40
C LEU A 217 -0.03 6.00 -11.57
N ARG A 218 -1.16 6.50 -12.06
CA ARG A 218 -1.81 5.97 -13.25
C ARG A 218 -1.09 6.45 -14.51
N PHE A 219 -0.61 5.52 -15.34
CA PHE A 219 0.07 5.81 -16.61
C PHE A 219 -0.75 5.38 -17.85
N ARG A 220 -1.84 4.60 -17.68
CA ARG A 220 -2.82 4.25 -18.72
C ARG A 220 -4.25 4.36 -18.18
N GLY A 221 -5.23 4.56 -19.09
CA GLY A 221 -6.64 4.67 -18.72
C GLY A 221 -7.01 5.98 -18.03
N GLU A 222 -8.22 6.05 -17.52
CA GLU A 222 -8.79 7.24 -16.89
C GLU A 222 -8.70 7.19 -15.36
N HIS A 223 -8.59 8.36 -14.74
CA HIS A 223 -8.61 8.48 -13.28
C HIS A 223 -10.00 8.13 -12.75
N LEU A 224 -10.06 7.26 -11.72
CA LEU A 224 -11.30 6.88 -11.08
C LEU A 224 -11.47 7.65 -9.75
N PRO A 225 -12.71 8.08 -9.41
CA PRO A 225 -12.98 8.73 -8.13
C PRO A 225 -12.66 7.79 -6.97
N SER A 226 -12.07 8.32 -5.89
CA SER A 226 -11.80 7.54 -4.68
C SER A 226 -13.11 7.15 -3.98
N LEU A 227 -13.07 6.11 -3.13
CA LEU A 227 -14.23 5.77 -2.30
C LEU A 227 -14.61 6.94 -1.40
N LYS A 228 -13.62 7.69 -0.89
CA LYS A 228 -13.85 8.89 -0.07
C LYS A 228 -14.57 9.99 -0.85
N SER A 229 -14.32 10.16 -2.15
CA SER A 229 -15.06 11.15 -2.97
C SER A 229 -16.51 10.73 -3.24
N LEU A 230 -16.80 9.43 -3.19
CA LEU A 230 -18.16 8.87 -3.34
C LEU A 230 -18.93 8.80 -2.01
N ASP A 231 -18.24 9.02 -0.88
CA ASP A 231 -18.78 8.88 0.47
C ASP A 231 -19.74 10.02 0.82
N ARG A 232 -21.01 9.72 0.98
CA ARG A 232 -22.06 10.68 1.37
C ARG A 232 -22.50 10.54 2.83
N SER A 233 -21.98 9.56 3.54
CA SER A 233 -22.45 9.17 4.88
C SER A 233 -21.33 9.08 5.92
N GLU A 234 -20.17 9.67 5.62
CA GLU A 234 -18.98 9.74 6.50
C GLU A 234 -18.45 8.34 6.95
N ARG A 235 -18.56 7.33 6.06
CA ARG A 235 -18.15 5.95 6.34
C ARG A 235 -16.73 5.63 5.90
N VAL A 236 -16.10 6.49 5.11
CA VAL A 236 -14.76 6.24 4.58
C VAL A 236 -13.72 7.07 5.32
N ILE A 237 -12.74 6.39 5.89
CA ILE A 237 -11.49 6.99 6.37
C ILE A 237 -10.45 6.73 5.29
N SER A 238 -9.95 7.78 4.64
CA SER A 238 -8.99 7.65 3.53
C SER A 238 -7.58 7.98 3.97
N LEU A 239 -6.65 7.07 3.67
CA LEU A 239 -5.21 7.20 3.95
C LEU A 239 -4.48 7.59 2.67
N ARG A 240 -3.64 8.60 2.76
CA ARG A 240 -2.80 9.11 1.66
C ARG A 240 -1.34 9.23 2.11
N THR A 241 -0.41 9.12 1.16
CA THR A 241 1.03 9.21 1.48
C THR A 241 1.82 9.90 0.37
N PHE A 242 2.88 10.60 0.76
CA PHE A 242 3.88 11.14 -0.18
C PHE A 242 4.99 10.12 -0.53
N SER A 243 4.96 8.92 0.07
CA SER A 243 6.03 7.93 -0.11
C SER A 243 6.22 7.46 -1.55
N LYS A 244 5.17 7.55 -2.39
CA LYS A 244 5.23 7.09 -3.79
C LYS A 244 5.21 8.24 -4.80
N THR A 245 4.75 9.41 -4.37
CA THR A 245 4.59 10.60 -5.21
C THR A 245 5.66 11.67 -4.98
N LEU A 246 6.46 11.56 -3.91
CA LEU A 246 7.64 12.39 -3.64
C LEU A 246 8.83 11.51 -3.22
N SER A 247 8.88 11.12 -1.95
CA SER A 247 9.95 10.27 -1.43
C SER A 247 9.50 9.52 -0.18
N PRO A 248 9.83 8.23 -0.06
CA PRO A 248 9.52 7.46 1.14
C PRO A 248 10.28 7.94 2.39
N ALA A 249 11.44 8.57 2.22
CA ALA A 249 12.25 9.08 3.32
C ALA A 249 11.61 10.26 4.07
N LEU A 250 10.70 11.00 3.44
CA LEU A 250 9.97 12.11 4.06
C LEU A 250 9.06 11.64 5.21
N ARG A 251 8.70 10.37 5.23
CA ARG A 251 7.83 9.78 6.26
C ARG A 251 6.61 10.65 6.55
N THR A 252 5.93 11.11 5.51
CA THR A 252 4.73 11.94 5.64
C THR A 252 3.60 11.35 4.82
N GLY A 253 2.44 11.28 5.46
CA GLY A 253 1.15 10.95 4.88
C GLY A 253 0.07 11.74 5.60
N TYR A 254 -1.17 11.48 5.28
CA TYR A 254 -2.31 12.14 5.93
C TYR A 254 -3.55 11.25 5.90
N VAL A 255 -4.44 11.49 6.85
CA VAL A 255 -5.75 10.84 6.97
C VAL A 255 -6.83 11.88 6.71
N ILE A 256 -7.80 11.50 5.89
CA ILE A 256 -9.02 12.26 5.65
C ILE A 256 -10.18 11.49 6.26
N GLY A 257 -10.97 12.13 7.11
CA GLY A 257 -12.08 11.45 7.75
C GLY A 257 -13.01 12.38 8.54
N PRO A 258 -14.03 11.79 9.21
CA PRO A 258 -14.92 12.54 10.08
C PRO A 258 -14.18 13.11 11.29
N GLN A 259 -14.52 14.34 11.67
CA GLN A 259 -13.88 15.05 12.78
C GLN A 259 -13.84 14.25 14.10
N PRO A 260 -14.89 13.50 14.52
CA PRO A 260 -14.82 12.71 15.75
C PRO A 260 -13.72 11.65 15.72
N VAL A 261 -13.51 10.99 14.57
CA VAL A 261 -12.44 9.98 14.40
C VAL A 261 -11.07 10.65 14.45
N LEU A 262 -10.90 11.77 13.75
CA LEU A 262 -9.63 12.47 13.70
C LEU A 262 -9.22 13.05 15.05
N ARG A 263 -10.15 13.53 15.87
CA ARG A 263 -9.87 13.97 17.25
C ARG A 263 -9.28 12.84 18.10
N GLN A 264 -9.83 11.63 18.01
CA GLN A 264 -9.29 10.48 18.73
C GLN A 264 -7.91 10.06 18.21
N LEU A 265 -7.72 10.12 16.88
CA LEU A 265 -6.39 9.88 16.29
C LEU A 265 -5.34 10.88 16.75
N VAL A 266 -5.71 12.17 16.93
CA VAL A 266 -4.82 13.19 17.50
C VAL A 266 -4.38 12.79 18.91
N ILE A 267 -5.31 12.36 19.77
CA ILE A 267 -4.99 11.93 21.14
C ILE A 267 -4.02 10.74 21.15
N LEU A 268 -4.29 9.73 20.31
CA LEU A 268 -3.41 8.57 20.19
C LEU A 268 -2.04 8.93 19.62
N LYS A 269 -2.01 9.84 18.62
CA LYS A 269 -0.77 10.32 18.03
C LYS A 269 0.08 11.12 19.02
N GLN A 270 -0.52 11.93 19.89
CA GLN A 270 0.21 12.63 20.96
C GLN A 270 0.98 11.65 21.85
N ALA A 271 0.37 10.52 22.17
CA ALA A 271 1.02 9.48 22.95
C ALA A 271 2.08 8.68 22.17
N ALA A 272 1.99 8.64 20.84
CA ALA A 272 2.88 7.83 20.01
C ALA A 272 4.17 8.58 19.60
N ASP A 273 4.04 9.79 19.05
CA ASP A 273 5.17 10.56 18.52
C ASP A 273 5.07 12.08 18.73
N LEU A 274 4.09 12.54 19.48
CA LEU A 274 3.78 13.93 19.77
C LEU A 274 3.37 14.72 18.53
N CYS A 275 4.24 14.77 17.51
CA CYS A 275 4.01 15.41 16.20
C CYS A 275 4.93 14.82 15.14
N SER A 276 4.53 14.89 13.89
CA SER A 276 5.42 14.58 12.76
C SER A 276 6.42 15.71 12.55
N SER A 277 7.58 15.42 11.93
CA SER A 277 8.67 16.37 11.68
C SER A 277 8.19 17.66 11.00
N ALA A 278 8.30 18.80 11.67
CA ALA A 278 7.96 20.10 11.10
C ALA A 278 8.85 20.44 9.90
N LEU A 279 10.14 20.12 9.95
CA LEU A 279 11.08 20.33 8.84
C LEU A 279 10.59 19.65 7.55
N THR A 280 10.15 18.40 7.66
CA THR A 280 9.66 17.63 6.52
C THR A 280 8.33 18.19 5.99
N GLN A 281 7.45 18.62 6.89
CA GLN A 281 6.16 19.21 6.51
C GLN A 281 6.36 20.53 5.75
N TYR A 282 7.25 21.43 6.20
CA TYR A 282 7.59 22.65 5.49
C TYR A 282 8.27 22.38 4.14
N ALA A 283 9.13 21.36 4.06
CA ALA A 283 9.73 20.97 2.79
C ALA A 283 8.68 20.50 1.78
N ILE A 284 7.72 19.69 2.21
CA ILE A 284 6.59 19.27 1.38
C ILE A 284 5.75 20.47 0.95
N LEU A 285 5.45 21.40 1.86
CA LEU A 285 4.70 22.62 1.55
C LEU A 285 5.38 23.45 0.45
N GLU A 286 6.70 23.64 0.54
CA GLU A 286 7.47 24.36 -0.49
C GLU A 286 7.47 23.65 -1.85
N LEU A 287 7.45 22.30 -1.86
CA LEU A 287 7.34 21.50 -3.08
C LEU A 287 5.93 21.51 -3.66
N LEU A 288 4.88 21.56 -2.82
CA LEU A 288 3.48 21.62 -3.26
C LEU A 288 3.11 22.98 -3.83
N LYS A 289 3.67 24.08 -3.30
CA LYS A 289 3.47 25.46 -3.81
C LYS A 289 4.15 25.70 -5.17
N SER A 290 4.93 24.77 -5.64
CA SER A 290 5.55 24.79 -6.94
C SER A 290 5.03 23.64 -7.79
N ASP A 291 5.20 23.70 -9.12
CA ASP A 291 4.79 22.63 -10.04
C ASP A 291 5.69 21.38 -9.96
N VAL A 292 6.64 21.34 -9.03
CA VAL A 292 7.62 20.26 -8.91
C VAL A 292 6.97 18.91 -8.67
N LEU A 293 5.95 18.86 -7.80
CA LEU A 293 5.26 17.61 -7.52
C LEU A 293 4.59 17.05 -8.79
N GLU A 294 3.87 17.90 -9.51
CA GLU A 294 3.15 17.49 -10.71
C GLU A 294 4.11 17.03 -11.82
N GLN A 295 5.17 17.81 -12.07
CA GLN A 295 6.21 17.44 -13.03
C GLN A 295 6.91 16.14 -12.65
N TYR A 296 7.20 15.93 -11.37
CA TYR A 296 7.79 14.70 -10.87
C TYR A 296 6.88 13.50 -11.07
N VAL A 297 5.61 13.62 -10.70
CA VAL A 297 4.62 12.54 -10.87
C VAL A 297 4.47 12.17 -12.34
N GLU A 298 4.39 13.13 -13.27
CA GLU A 298 4.31 12.85 -14.71
C GLU A 298 5.58 12.13 -15.23
N LYS A 299 6.76 12.54 -14.77
CA LYS A 299 8.01 11.85 -15.09
C LYS A 299 8.00 10.40 -14.57
N VAL A 300 7.58 10.19 -13.32
CA VAL A 300 7.48 8.85 -12.72
C VAL A 300 6.50 7.97 -13.50
N LYS A 301 5.32 8.48 -13.86
CA LYS A 301 4.32 7.77 -14.65
C LYS A 301 4.88 7.30 -15.98
N SER A 302 5.58 8.19 -16.71
CA SER A 302 6.21 7.87 -17.99
C SER A 302 7.23 6.74 -17.87
N VAL A 303 8.14 6.82 -16.87
CA VAL A 303 9.18 5.80 -16.66
C VAL A 303 8.57 4.47 -16.18
N TYR A 304 7.61 4.53 -15.26
CA TYR A 304 6.97 3.30 -14.75
C TYR A 304 6.15 2.60 -15.83
N GLY A 305 5.48 3.33 -16.72
CA GLY A 305 4.80 2.75 -17.88
C GLY A 305 5.76 2.01 -18.82
N GLN A 306 6.98 2.54 -19.05
CA GLN A 306 8.01 1.84 -19.83
C GLN A 306 8.51 0.56 -19.13
N LYS A 307 8.72 0.62 -17.83
CA LYS A 307 9.17 -0.53 -17.03
C LYS A 307 8.08 -1.61 -16.94
N GLU A 308 6.83 -1.21 -16.81
CA GLU A 308 5.68 -2.12 -16.84
C GLU A 308 5.61 -2.87 -18.17
N MET A 309 5.66 -2.15 -19.31
CA MET A 309 5.68 -2.78 -20.64
C MET A 309 6.86 -3.75 -20.82
N ALA A 310 8.05 -3.38 -20.32
CA ALA A 310 9.22 -4.25 -20.39
C ALA A 310 9.04 -5.53 -19.57
N MET A 311 8.43 -5.42 -18.36
CA MET A 311 8.17 -6.60 -17.51
C MET A 311 7.08 -7.48 -18.12
N ALA A 312 5.98 -6.89 -18.63
CA ALA A 312 4.93 -7.63 -19.34
C ALA A 312 5.48 -8.41 -20.55
N ALA A 313 6.30 -7.75 -21.37
CA ALA A 313 6.94 -8.40 -22.53
C ALA A 313 7.89 -9.55 -22.10
N ALA A 314 8.67 -9.36 -21.04
CA ALA A 314 9.57 -10.40 -20.54
C ALA A 314 8.80 -11.60 -19.93
N LEU A 315 7.72 -11.36 -19.20
CA LEU A 315 6.82 -12.41 -18.70
C LEU A 315 6.16 -13.17 -19.87
N GLN A 316 5.65 -12.47 -20.88
CA GLN A 316 5.04 -13.09 -22.05
C GLN A 316 6.05 -13.95 -22.82
N ALA A 317 7.27 -13.48 -23.00
CA ALA A 317 8.33 -14.24 -23.69
C ALA A 317 8.74 -15.48 -22.89
N GLY A 318 8.81 -15.40 -21.55
CA GLY A 318 9.28 -16.48 -20.71
C GLY A 318 8.20 -17.45 -20.21
N LEU A 319 6.96 -16.99 -20.03
CA LEU A 319 5.88 -17.82 -19.45
C LEU A 319 4.65 -17.95 -20.35
N GLY A 320 4.56 -17.19 -21.45
CA GLY A 320 3.39 -17.19 -22.33
C GLY A 320 3.06 -18.54 -22.99
N HIS A 321 3.98 -19.49 -22.95
CA HIS A 321 3.78 -20.85 -23.44
C HIS A 321 3.27 -21.82 -22.34
N THR A 322 3.10 -21.35 -21.10
CA THR A 322 2.63 -22.11 -19.94
C THR A 322 1.20 -21.71 -19.56
N SER A 323 0.65 -22.33 -18.51
CA SER A 323 -0.62 -21.92 -17.91
C SER A 323 -0.47 -20.77 -16.87
N ALA A 324 0.71 -20.15 -16.77
CA ALA A 324 0.90 -18.99 -15.90
C ALA A 324 0.03 -17.81 -16.38
N SER A 325 -0.42 -17.01 -15.43
CA SER A 325 -1.20 -15.80 -15.70
C SER A 325 -0.73 -14.64 -14.84
N TRP A 326 -0.95 -13.42 -15.31
CA TRP A 326 -0.64 -12.20 -14.57
C TRP A 326 -1.60 -11.07 -14.95
N ASN A 327 -1.71 -10.10 -14.07
CA ASN A 327 -2.40 -8.86 -14.38
C ASN A 327 -1.47 -7.93 -15.19
N GLU A 328 -2.05 -7.02 -15.96
CA GLU A 328 -1.34 -5.91 -16.60
C GLU A 328 -1.81 -4.59 -15.96
N PRO A 329 -1.05 -4.06 -14.97
CA PRO A 329 -1.49 -2.89 -14.24
C PRO A 329 -1.45 -1.62 -15.10
N GLU A 330 -2.45 -0.76 -14.97
CA GLU A 330 -2.51 0.55 -15.63
C GLU A 330 -1.79 1.66 -14.84
N GLY A 331 -1.18 1.29 -13.73
CA GLY A 331 -0.49 2.19 -12.79
C GLY A 331 0.13 1.44 -11.62
N GLY A 332 0.50 2.15 -10.58
CA GLY A 332 1.10 1.54 -9.40
C GLY A 332 2.50 1.02 -9.63
N MET A 333 2.83 -0.15 -9.03
CA MET A 333 4.22 -0.61 -8.94
C MET A 333 4.38 -2.13 -9.05
N PHE A 334 3.29 -2.93 -9.22
CA PHE A 334 3.34 -4.37 -9.02
C PHE A 334 2.64 -5.17 -10.11
N PHE A 335 3.27 -6.30 -10.46
CA PHE A 335 2.63 -7.44 -11.10
C PHE A 335 2.30 -8.49 -10.06
N TRP A 336 1.16 -9.13 -10.20
CA TRP A 336 0.79 -10.35 -9.52
C TRP A 336 0.80 -11.48 -10.53
N VAL A 337 1.68 -12.45 -10.32
CA VAL A 337 1.86 -13.60 -11.22
C VAL A 337 1.35 -14.84 -10.52
N THR A 338 0.46 -15.58 -11.18
CA THR A 338 0.04 -16.92 -10.78
C THR A 338 0.79 -17.92 -11.65
N LEU A 339 1.61 -18.75 -11.04
CA LEU A 339 2.40 -19.78 -11.67
C LEU A 339 1.54 -21.00 -12.02
N PRO A 340 1.99 -21.87 -12.95
CA PRO A 340 1.30 -23.12 -13.25
C PRO A 340 1.07 -23.97 -11.98
N GLU A 341 0.01 -24.75 -12.03
CA GLU A 341 -0.34 -25.67 -10.94
C GLU A 341 0.83 -26.61 -10.59
N GLY A 342 1.07 -26.84 -9.31
CA GLY A 342 2.17 -27.65 -8.80
C GLY A 342 3.48 -26.87 -8.55
N VAL A 343 3.62 -25.64 -9.03
CA VAL A 343 4.80 -24.80 -8.75
C VAL A 343 4.55 -23.97 -7.49
N ASP A 344 5.26 -24.26 -6.41
CA ASP A 344 5.21 -23.48 -5.15
C ASP A 344 6.18 -22.31 -5.20
N SER A 345 5.67 -21.09 -5.05
CA SER A 345 6.45 -19.85 -5.10
C SER A 345 7.38 -19.67 -3.90
N GLY A 346 7.10 -20.32 -2.78
CA GLY A 346 7.96 -20.30 -1.59
C GLY A 346 9.18 -21.22 -1.76
N GLU A 347 8.99 -22.41 -2.33
CA GLU A 347 10.09 -23.34 -2.66
C GLU A 347 10.97 -22.74 -3.77
N LEU A 348 10.35 -22.24 -4.84
CA LEU A 348 11.03 -21.59 -5.95
C LEU A 348 11.85 -20.36 -5.51
N LEU A 349 11.45 -19.65 -4.45
CA LEU A 349 12.18 -18.48 -3.95
C LEU A 349 13.60 -18.81 -3.51
N ALA A 350 13.81 -19.98 -2.91
CA ALA A 350 15.16 -20.40 -2.48
C ALA A 350 16.11 -20.59 -3.67
N GLU A 351 15.61 -21.11 -4.79
CA GLU A 351 16.36 -21.27 -6.04
C GLU A 351 16.57 -19.91 -6.72
N ALA A 352 15.55 -19.06 -6.75
CA ALA A 352 15.63 -17.72 -7.32
C ALA A 352 16.69 -16.86 -6.62
N LEU A 353 16.78 -16.92 -5.29
CA LEU A 353 17.82 -16.22 -4.52
C LEU A 353 19.24 -16.71 -4.89
N LYS A 354 19.44 -18.01 -5.13
CA LYS A 354 20.72 -18.56 -5.63
C LYS A 354 21.03 -18.08 -7.05
N ALA A 355 20.00 -17.91 -7.89
CA ALA A 355 20.12 -17.37 -9.24
C ALA A 355 20.22 -15.83 -9.28
N GLY A 356 20.27 -15.16 -8.12
CA GLY A 356 20.41 -13.69 -8.01
C GLY A 356 19.13 -12.92 -8.32
N VAL A 357 17.95 -13.51 -8.05
CA VAL A 357 16.65 -12.86 -8.21
C VAL A 357 15.82 -13.01 -6.95
N ALA A 358 15.13 -11.94 -6.55
CA ALA A 358 14.23 -11.94 -5.40
C ALA A 358 12.85 -11.41 -5.76
N TYR A 359 11.80 -12.02 -5.21
CA TYR A 359 10.40 -11.63 -5.30
C TYR A 359 9.69 -11.90 -3.97
N VAL A 360 8.44 -11.51 -3.81
CA VAL A 360 7.67 -11.88 -2.62
C VAL A 360 6.71 -13.01 -2.97
N LYS A 361 6.78 -14.13 -2.21
CA LYS A 361 5.86 -15.26 -2.36
C LYS A 361 4.42 -14.84 -2.06
N GLY A 362 3.47 -15.39 -2.80
CA GLY A 362 2.07 -14.99 -2.71
C GLY A 362 1.41 -15.30 -1.37
N SER A 363 1.74 -16.45 -0.78
CA SER A 363 1.16 -16.87 0.51
C SER A 363 1.42 -15.89 1.66
N ALA A 364 2.44 -15.03 1.53
CA ALA A 364 2.71 -13.98 2.52
C ALA A 364 1.56 -12.96 2.64
N PHE A 365 0.80 -12.72 1.56
CA PHE A 365 -0.26 -11.71 1.49
C PHE A 365 -1.64 -12.22 1.90
N TYR A 366 -1.75 -13.48 2.30
CA TYR A 366 -3.00 -14.07 2.78
C TYR A 366 -2.98 -14.24 4.29
N THR A 367 -4.13 -14.05 4.91
CA THR A 367 -4.26 -14.16 6.38
C THR A 367 -4.15 -15.60 6.87
N ASP A 368 -4.55 -16.57 6.05
CA ASP A 368 -4.47 -18.01 6.32
C ASP A 368 -3.08 -18.61 6.08
N LYS A 369 -2.19 -17.89 5.35
CA LYS A 369 -0.84 -18.33 4.97
C LYS A 369 -0.77 -19.61 4.13
N THR A 370 -1.90 -20.12 3.69
CA THR A 370 -2.02 -21.35 2.87
C THR A 370 -2.49 -21.08 1.45
N SER A 371 -3.25 -20.01 1.25
CA SER A 371 -3.64 -19.52 -0.08
C SER A 371 -2.47 -18.86 -0.81
N GLY A 372 -2.55 -18.80 -2.15
CA GLY A 372 -1.59 -18.09 -3.00
C GLY A 372 -0.19 -18.72 -3.05
N GLN A 373 -0.06 -20.04 -2.80
CA GLN A 373 1.24 -20.73 -2.82
C GLN A 373 1.87 -20.72 -4.21
N ASN A 374 1.08 -20.80 -5.26
CA ASN A 374 1.56 -20.68 -6.65
C ASN A 374 1.58 -19.23 -7.16
N SER A 375 1.45 -18.24 -6.32
CA SER A 375 1.46 -16.84 -6.73
C SER A 375 2.70 -16.12 -6.22
N LEU A 376 3.07 -15.03 -6.89
CA LEU A 376 4.17 -14.16 -6.48
C LEU A 376 3.93 -12.71 -6.90
N ARG A 377 4.50 -11.77 -6.14
CA ARG A 377 4.48 -10.34 -6.46
C ARG A 377 5.83 -9.89 -7.00
N LEU A 378 5.81 -9.17 -8.14
CA LEU A 378 6.96 -8.52 -8.74
C LEU A 378 6.80 -7.00 -8.69
N ASN A 379 7.81 -6.29 -8.24
CA ASN A 379 7.90 -4.83 -8.32
C ASN A 379 8.64 -4.43 -9.61
N PHE A 380 8.03 -3.56 -10.44
CA PHE A 380 8.66 -3.04 -11.65
C PHE A 380 9.24 -1.63 -11.49
N SER A 381 8.86 -0.91 -10.43
CA SER A 381 9.25 0.51 -10.29
C SER A 381 10.75 0.72 -10.02
N HIS A 382 11.36 -0.12 -9.19
CA HIS A 382 12.75 0.05 -8.72
C HIS A 382 13.81 -0.43 -9.72
N PRO A 383 13.73 -1.64 -10.33
CA PRO A 383 14.77 -2.15 -11.19
C PRO A 383 14.90 -1.35 -12.50
N SER A 384 16.09 -1.37 -13.11
CA SER A 384 16.29 -0.84 -14.47
C SER A 384 15.64 -1.73 -15.53
N LEU A 385 15.46 -1.23 -16.76
CA LEU A 385 14.94 -2.01 -17.87
C LEU A 385 15.80 -3.26 -18.15
N GLU A 386 17.11 -3.13 -18.05
CA GLU A 386 18.05 -4.25 -18.21
C GLU A 386 17.88 -5.28 -17.08
N GLN A 387 17.77 -4.82 -15.83
CA GLN A 387 17.51 -5.68 -14.68
C GLN A 387 16.16 -6.40 -14.79
N ILE A 388 15.14 -5.76 -15.34
CA ILE A 388 13.85 -6.40 -15.60
C ILE A 388 14.01 -7.57 -16.59
N GLN A 389 14.66 -7.34 -17.73
CA GLN A 389 14.88 -8.39 -18.73
C GLN A 389 15.70 -9.56 -18.17
N GLN A 390 16.82 -9.26 -17.52
CA GLN A 390 17.70 -10.30 -16.93
C GLN A 390 17.02 -11.06 -15.80
N GLY A 391 16.37 -10.34 -14.87
CA GLY A 391 15.77 -10.95 -13.70
C GLY A 391 14.53 -11.80 -14.05
N ILE A 392 13.66 -11.32 -14.92
CA ILE A 392 12.52 -12.11 -15.40
C ILE A 392 13.02 -13.32 -16.20
N GLY A 393 14.02 -13.17 -17.08
CA GLY A 393 14.61 -14.30 -17.80
C GLY A 393 15.16 -15.39 -16.88
N ARG A 394 15.86 -15.02 -15.77
CA ARG A 394 16.31 -15.99 -14.75
C ARG A 394 15.14 -16.67 -14.05
N LEU A 395 14.12 -15.90 -13.65
CA LEU A 395 12.94 -16.41 -12.94
C LEU A 395 12.16 -17.41 -13.81
N THR A 396 11.89 -17.07 -15.07
CA THR A 396 11.11 -17.92 -15.98
C THR A 396 11.84 -19.21 -16.34
N ALA A 397 13.17 -19.17 -16.49
CA ALA A 397 13.99 -20.37 -16.67
C ALA A 397 13.89 -21.34 -15.49
N LEU A 398 13.80 -20.82 -14.26
CA LEU A 398 13.58 -21.67 -13.07
C LEU A 398 12.17 -22.28 -13.05
N VAL A 399 11.14 -21.52 -13.44
CA VAL A 399 9.77 -22.04 -13.57
C VAL A 399 9.73 -23.17 -14.58
N ASP A 400 10.34 -23.02 -15.75
CA ASP A 400 10.42 -24.05 -16.78
C ASP A 400 11.15 -25.32 -16.31
N ALA A 401 12.22 -25.15 -15.54
CA ALA A 401 12.95 -26.28 -14.97
C ALA A 401 12.08 -27.07 -13.98
N ASN A 402 11.34 -26.37 -13.12
CA ASN A 402 10.43 -26.99 -12.15
C ASN A 402 9.26 -27.71 -12.85
N LEU A 403 8.69 -27.13 -13.92
CA LEU A 403 7.64 -27.79 -14.71
C LEU A 403 8.10 -29.09 -15.35
N LYS A 404 9.34 -29.14 -15.87
CA LYS A 404 9.90 -30.39 -16.46
C LYS A 404 10.05 -31.49 -15.40
N ILE A 405 10.42 -31.16 -14.18
CA ILE A 405 10.51 -32.11 -13.07
C ILE A 405 9.13 -32.68 -12.71
N LEU A 406 8.09 -31.81 -12.68
CA LEU A 406 6.70 -32.24 -12.39
C LEU A 406 6.14 -33.19 -13.45
N VAL A 407 6.55 -33.06 -14.72
CA VAL A 407 6.09 -33.95 -15.82
C VAL A 407 6.83 -35.32 -15.80
N THR A 408 8.01 -35.38 -15.18
CA THR A 408 8.84 -36.59 -15.15
C THR A 408 8.63 -37.47 -13.90
N ASN A 409 7.92 -36.97 -12.91
CA ASN A 409 7.50 -37.67 -11.70
C ASN A 409 6.02 -38.08 -11.75
#